data_8235d3ff45b4ee7ad1d4b33cbecbdff4
#
_entry.id   8235d3ff45b4ee7ad1d4b33cbecbdff4
#
_cell.length_a   1.000
_cell.length_b   1.000
_cell.length_c   1.000
_cell.angle_alpha   90.00
_cell.angle_beta   90.00
_cell.angle_gamma   90.00
#
_symmetry.space_group_name_H-M   'P 1'
#
loop_
_entity.id
_entity.type
_entity.pdbx_description
1 polymer ?
#
loop_
_entity_poly.entity_id
_entity_poly.type
_entity_poly.pdbx_seq_one_letter_code
_entity_poly.pdbx_strand_id
1 'polypeptide(L)'
;MFSEVKKEIIEAGIMLDRYELVSLTCGNLSVRMPSGEILVTPSGMMYEKMVEDDMIVMDLDGNVIEGTRKPSSDTPAILHIFRGRPDINAVIHTHQPYATAISLIPGLTEFRVCITALANAAGGNVPITPYSAAGSIDMGIDTVKVTPHKEKI
;
A
#
# COMPACT_ATOMS: atom_id res chain seq x y z
N MET A 1 3.83 17.44 12.07
CA MET A 1 4.67 16.26 12.45
C MET A 1 5.11 15.53 11.18
N PHE A 2 6.34 14.98 11.12
CA PHE A 2 6.85 14.14 9.98
C PHE A 2 6.88 14.81 8.59
N SER A 3 7.16 16.12 8.50
CA SER A 3 7.12 16.88 7.24
C SER A 3 7.94 16.24 6.10
N GLU A 4 9.18 15.83 6.36
CA GLU A 4 10.03 15.22 5.32
C GLU A 4 9.42 13.91 4.78
N VAL A 5 8.94 13.02 5.66
CA VAL A 5 8.32 11.75 5.23
C VAL A 5 7.02 11.99 4.48
N LYS A 6 6.23 12.99 4.87
CA LYS A 6 5.02 13.39 4.14
C LYS A 6 5.34 13.82 2.71
N LYS A 7 6.41 14.63 2.52
CA LYS A 7 6.88 15.01 1.17
C LYS A 7 7.32 13.81 0.35
N GLU A 8 8.12 12.91 0.94
CA GLU A 8 8.57 11.69 0.27
C GLU A 8 7.39 10.82 -0.19
N ILE A 9 6.34 10.68 0.65
CA ILE A 9 5.12 9.94 0.30
C ILE A 9 4.40 10.60 -0.88
N ILE A 10 4.26 11.93 -0.88
CA ILE A 10 3.61 12.69 -1.96
C ILE A 10 4.41 12.55 -3.26
N GLU A 11 5.73 12.72 -3.21
CA GLU A 11 6.61 12.54 -4.36
C GLU A 11 6.54 11.13 -4.93
N ALA A 12 6.53 10.11 -4.06
CA ALA A 12 6.34 8.72 -4.48
C ALA A 12 4.98 8.53 -5.16
N GLY A 13 3.91 9.13 -4.64
CA GLY A 13 2.58 9.09 -5.26
C GLY A 13 2.55 9.73 -6.65
N ILE A 14 3.20 10.88 -6.82
CA ILE A 14 3.38 11.54 -8.12
C ILE A 14 4.15 10.64 -9.10
N MET A 15 5.18 9.94 -8.61
CA MET A 15 5.91 8.97 -9.43
C MET A 15 5.03 7.79 -9.86
N LEU A 16 4.19 7.25 -8.95
CA LEU A 16 3.25 6.17 -9.31
C LEU A 16 2.30 6.60 -10.44
N ASP A 17 1.78 7.82 -10.38
CA ASP A 17 0.91 8.37 -11.44
C ASP A 17 1.68 8.55 -12.74
N ARG A 18 2.88 9.12 -12.69
CA ARG A 18 3.76 9.31 -13.86
C ARG A 18 4.13 8.01 -14.57
N TYR A 19 4.29 6.92 -13.81
CA TYR A 19 4.58 5.58 -14.35
C TYR A 19 3.34 4.74 -14.65
N GLU A 20 2.15 5.36 -14.59
CA GLU A 20 0.87 4.70 -14.91
C GLU A 20 0.59 3.47 -14.00
N LEU A 21 1.11 3.48 -12.78
CA LEU A 21 0.87 2.44 -11.78
C LEU A 21 -0.43 2.69 -10.99
N VAL A 22 -0.91 3.92 -11.02
CA VAL A 22 -2.22 4.35 -10.51
C VAL A 22 -2.88 5.23 -11.56
N SER A 23 -4.17 5.48 -11.42
CA SER A 23 -4.89 6.43 -12.27
C SER A 23 -5.86 7.26 -11.45
N LEU A 24 -5.95 8.56 -11.76
CA LEU A 24 -6.80 9.53 -11.07
C LEU A 24 -6.47 9.60 -9.56
N THR A 25 -7.39 9.13 -8.73
CA THR A 25 -7.27 9.14 -7.26
C THR A 25 -7.17 7.73 -6.68
N CYS A 26 -6.86 6.74 -7.54
CA CYS A 26 -6.74 5.35 -7.13
C CYS A 26 -5.38 5.08 -6.48
N GLY A 27 -5.33 3.98 -5.71
CA GLY A 27 -4.14 3.60 -4.99
C GLY A 27 -3.94 4.43 -3.70
N ASN A 28 -2.97 4.03 -2.92
CA ASN A 28 -2.59 4.73 -1.69
C ASN A 28 -1.18 4.34 -1.26
N LEU A 29 -0.59 5.21 -0.45
CA LEU A 29 0.69 4.97 0.21
C LEU A 29 0.51 5.14 1.70
N SER A 30 1.21 4.30 2.46
CA SER A 30 1.27 4.40 3.90
C SER A 30 2.64 4.00 4.44
N VAL A 31 3.06 4.67 5.51
CA VAL A 31 4.37 4.47 6.13
C VAL A 31 4.19 4.38 7.63
N ARG A 32 4.85 3.38 8.24
CA ARG A 32 4.99 3.26 9.69
C ARG A 32 6.22 4.02 10.12
N MET A 33 6.05 4.94 11.06
CA MET A 33 7.15 5.66 11.68
C MET A 33 7.84 4.81 12.75
N PRO A 34 9.14 5.05 13.02
CA PRO A 34 9.84 4.36 14.11
C PRO A 34 9.19 4.53 15.49
N SER A 35 8.47 5.61 15.70
CA SER A 35 7.71 5.90 16.91
C SER A 35 6.35 5.19 17.00
N GLY A 36 5.94 4.53 15.90
CA GLY A 36 4.74 3.67 15.86
C GLY A 36 3.54 4.24 15.12
N GLU A 37 3.53 5.53 14.81
CA GLU A 37 2.44 6.16 14.06
C GLU A 37 2.45 5.69 12.60
N ILE A 38 1.27 5.70 11.99
CA ILE A 38 1.06 5.37 10.58
C ILE A 38 0.64 6.64 9.84
N LEU A 39 1.41 6.98 8.80
CA LEU A 39 1.05 8.01 7.84
C LEU A 39 0.28 7.36 6.71
N VAL A 40 -0.87 7.94 6.32
CA VAL A 40 -1.73 7.41 5.24
C VAL A 40 -2.15 8.55 4.32
N THR A 41 -2.15 8.29 3.02
CA THR A 41 -2.67 9.26 2.04
C THR A 41 -4.19 9.41 2.16
N PRO A 42 -4.73 10.62 1.89
CA PRO A 42 -6.17 10.87 1.94
C PRO A 42 -6.91 10.14 0.81
N SER A 43 -8.19 9.87 1.04
CA SER A 43 -9.09 9.30 0.05
C SER A 43 -9.47 10.30 -1.02
N GLY A 44 -9.46 9.88 -2.29
CA GLY A 44 -10.06 10.63 -3.39
C GLY A 44 -9.31 11.90 -3.79
N MET A 45 -8.01 11.97 -3.56
CA MET A 45 -7.17 13.12 -3.88
C MET A 45 -6.07 12.76 -4.89
N MET A 46 -5.89 13.61 -5.89
CA MET A 46 -4.79 13.46 -6.85
C MET A 46 -3.46 13.81 -6.17
N TYR A 47 -2.43 13.00 -6.37
CA TYR A 47 -1.11 13.20 -5.75
C TYR A 47 -0.49 14.55 -6.09
N GLU A 48 -0.63 15.03 -7.34
CA GLU A 48 -0.11 16.34 -7.77
C GLU A 48 -0.74 17.54 -7.05
N LYS A 49 -1.91 17.35 -6.44
CA LYS A 49 -2.62 18.42 -5.70
C LYS A 49 -2.48 18.28 -4.19
N MET A 50 -1.83 17.21 -3.74
CA MET A 50 -1.67 16.89 -2.33
C MET A 50 -0.57 17.74 -1.71
N VAL A 51 -0.82 18.22 -0.52
CA VAL A 51 0.16 18.90 0.33
C VAL A 51 0.31 18.15 1.65
N GLU A 52 1.36 18.46 2.40
CA GLU A 52 1.68 17.78 3.66
C GLU A 52 0.52 17.77 4.68
N ASP A 53 -0.25 18.88 4.72
CA ASP A 53 -1.40 19.02 5.64
C ASP A 53 -2.60 18.14 5.26
N ASP A 54 -2.62 17.60 4.05
CA ASP A 54 -3.64 16.65 3.61
C ASP A 54 -3.40 15.23 4.12
N MET A 55 -2.15 14.92 4.52
CA MET A 55 -1.77 13.60 5.04
C MET A 55 -2.39 13.34 6.40
N ILE A 56 -2.79 12.10 6.63
CA ILE A 56 -3.35 11.65 7.90
C ILE A 56 -2.30 10.88 8.69
N VAL A 57 -2.14 11.26 9.96
CA VAL A 57 -1.34 10.52 10.94
C VAL A 57 -2.29 9.84 11.91
N MET A 58 -2.11 8.53 12.12
CA MET A 58 -2.95 7.74 13.02
C MET A 58 -2.13 6.74 13.82
N ASP A 59 -2.72 6.18 14.84
CA ASP A 59 -2.17 5.02 15.53
C ASP A 59 -2.56 3.70 14.84
N LEU A 60 -2.02 2.58 15.30
CA LEU A 60 -2.37 1.26 14.78
C LEU A 60 -3.83 0.86 15.05
N ASP A 61 -4.52 1.51 15.98
CA ASP A 61 -5.93 1.26 16.26
C ASP A 61 -6.87 2.04 15.35
N GLY A 62 -6.29 2.96 14.56
CA GLY A 62 -7.01 3.77 13.58
C GLY A 62 -7.50 5.11 14.15
N ASN A 63 -7.06 5.49 15.36
CA ASN A 63 -7.36 6.80 15.89
C ASN A 63 -6.51 7.85 15.19
N VAL A 64 -7.16 8.88 14.64
CA VAL A 64 -6.46 9.98 13.97
C VAL A 64 -5.79 10.87 15.00
N ILE A 65 -4.48 11.06 14.85
CA ILE A 65 -3.63 11.91 15.69
C ILE A 65 -3.48 13.30 15.04
N GLU A 66 -3.30 13.33 13.71
CA GLU A 66 -3.13 14.57 12.94
C GLU A 66 -3.79 14.41 11.55
N GLY A 67 -4.35 15.50 11.03
CA GLY A 67 -5.02 15.55 9.73
C GLY A 67 -6.54 15.68 9.87
N THR A 68 -7.14 16.32 8.87
CA THR A 68 -8.60 16.59 8.84
C THR A 68 -9.28 15.90 7.66
N ARG A 69 -8.51 15.35 6.73
CA ARG A 69 -9.03 14.64 5.57
C ARG A 69 -9.52 13.24 5.96
N LYS A 70 -10.40 12.70 5.16
CA LYS A 70 -10.79 11.30 5.25
C LYS A 70 -9.61 10.43 4.79
N PRO A 71 -9.13 9.47 5.59
CA PRO A 71 -8.07 8.56 5.17
C PRO A 71 -8.53 7.67 4.02
N SER A 72 -7.59 7.03 3.33
CA SER A 72 -7.87 6.04 2.29
C SER A 72 -8.94 5.04 2.74
N SER A 73 -9.83 4.64 1.83
CA SER A 73 -10.83 3.61 2.09
C SER A 73 -10.21 2.28 2.52
N ASP A 74 -8.98 2.02 2.10
CA ASP A 74 -8.25 0.80 2.40
C ASP A 74 -7.55 0.80 3.77
N THR A 75 -7.71 1.87 4.54
CA THR A 75 -7.12 1.98 5.90
C THR A 75 -7.34 0.74 6.77
N PRO A 76 -8.53 0.09 6.82
CA PRO A 76 -8.70 -1.14 7.59
C PRO A 76 -7.74 -2.26 7.18
N ALA A 77 -7.53 -2.46 5.88
CA ALA A 77 -6.58 -3.43 5.35
C ALA A 77 -5.12 -3.04 5.65
N ILE A 78 -4.78 -1.76 5.46
CA ILE A 78 -3.44 -1.21 5.72
C ILE A 78 -3.05 -1.43 7.19
N LEU A 79 -3.92 -1.09 8.12
CA LEU A 79 -3.65 -1.27 9.55
C LEU A 79 -3.53 -2.76 9.91
N HIS A 80 -4.34 -3.62 9.30
CA HIS A 80 -4.21 -5.08 9.48
C HIS A 80 -2.86 -5.60 8.99
N ILE A 81 -2.40 -5.13 7.81
CA ILE A 81 -1.08 -5.48 7.27
C ILE A 81 0.03 -5.04 8.24
N PHE A 82 0.01 -3.81 8.71
CA PHE A 82 1.02 -3.34 9.64
C PHE A 82 1.02 -4.09 10.98
N ARG A 83 -0.15 -4.50 11.49
CA ARG A 83 -0.22 -5.35 12.70
C ARG A 83 0.35 -6.74 12.47
N GLY A 84 0.01 -7.37 11.34
CA GLY A 84 0.45 -8.71 10.99
C GLY A 84 1.90 -8.79 10.49
N ARG A 85 2.48 -7.66 10.06
CA ARG A 85 3.81 -7.56 9.48
C ARG A 85 4.64 -6.47 10.15
N PRO A 86 5.15 -6.71 11.36
CA PRO A 86 6.01 -5.76 12.07
C PRO A 86 7.37 -5.55 11.39
N ASP A 87 7.73 -6.40 10.45
CA ASP A 87 8.97 -6.37 9.66
C ASP A 87 8.93 -5.39 8.47
N ILE A 88 7.75 -4.86 8.11
CA ILE A 88 7.60 -3.87 7.03
C ILE A 88 7.24 -2.50 7.58
N ASN A 89 7.74 -1.44 6.93
CA ASN A 89 7.49 -0.06 7.33
C ASN A 89 6.74 0.75 6.26
N ALA A 90 6.45 0.18 5.09
CA ALA A 90 5.67 0.85 4.07
C ALA A 90 4.74 -0.11 3.34
N VAL A 91 3.58 0.37 2.94
CA VAL A 91 2.64 -0.32 2.06
C VAL A 91 2.28 0.62 0.92
N ILE A 92 2.43 0.14 -0.31
CA ILE A 92 2.05 0.83 -1.54
C ILE A 92 0.98 -0.01 -2.22
N HIS A 93 -0.21 0.57 -2.40
CA HIS A 93 -1.29 -0.04 -3.16
C HIS A 93 -1.40 0.64 -4.52
N THR A 94 -1.32 -0.15 -5.58
CA THR A 94 -1.43 0.32 -6.96
C THR A 94 -2.56 -0.38 -7.70
N HIS A 95 -2.99 0.21 -8.82
CA HIS A 95 -3.98 -0.37 -9.74
C HIS A 95 -3.34 -0.62 -11.11
N GLN A 96 -2.16 -1.21 -11.11
CA GLN A 96 -1.38 -1.47 -12.31
C GLN A 96 -2.17 -2.38 -13.27
N PRO A 97 -2.45 -1.93 -14.53
CA PRO A 97 -3.40 -2.62 -15.43
C PRO A 97 -3.02 -4.06 -15.78
N TYR A 98 -1.73 -4.32 -16.01
CA TYR A 98 -1.28 -5.68 -16.37
C TYR A 98 -1.35 -6.63 -15.18
N ALA A 99 -0.99 -6.19 -13.98
CA ALA A 99 -1.14 -6.99 -12.76
C ALA A 99 -2.62 -7.31 -12.51
N THR A 100 -3.49 -6.32 -12.69
CA THR A 100 -4.94 -6.50 -12.59
C THR A 100 -5.44 -7.52 -13.64
N ALA A 101 -5.02 -7.40 -14.90
CA ALA A 101 -5.42 -8.34 -15.95
C ALA A 101 -4.97 -9.78 -15.63
N ILE A 102 -3.76 -9.97 -15.13
CA ILE A 102 -3.24 -11.28 -14.73
C ILE A 102 -4.05 -11.85 -13.56
N SER A 103 -4.44 -11.04 -12.58
CA SER A 103 -5.23 -11.49 -11.43
C SER A 103 -6.63 -12.01 -11.80
N LEU A 104 -7.13 -11.66 -12.99
CA LEU A 104 -8.43 -12.11 -13.50
C LEU A 104 -8.37 -13.50 -14.18
N ILE A 105 -7.19 -14.09 -14.33
CA ILE A 105 -7.05 -15.42 -14.96
C ILE A 105 -7.58 -16.49 -14.00
N PRO A 106 -8.62 -17.26 -14.39
CA PRO A 106 -9.21 -18.25 -13.50
C PRO A 106 -8.19 -19.33 -13.07
N GLY A 107 -8.14 -19.61 -11.77
CA GLY A 107 -7.29 -20.65 -11.21
C GLY A 107 -5.82 -20.27 -11.07
N LEU A 108 -5.42 -19.05 -11.45
CA LEU A 108 -4.06 -18.57 -11.22
C LEU A 108 -3.94 -18.06 -9.79
N THR A 109 -3.03 -18.68 -9.02
CA THR A 109 -2.80 -18.34 -7.60
C THR A 109 -1.47 -17.62 -7.36
N GLU A 110 -0.61 -17.60 -8.37
CA GLU A 110 0.65 -16.88 -8.31
C GLU A 110 1.11 -16.44 -9.71
N PHE A 111 1.80 -15.33 -9.77
CA PHE A 111 2.52 -14.89 -10.95
C PHE A 111 3.97 -15.39 -10.90
N ARG A 112 4.38 -16.15 -11.90
CA ARG A 112 5.75 -16.67 -11.98
C ARG A 112 6.74 -15.58 -12.37
N VAL A 113 7.77 -15.45 -11.56
CA VAL A 113 8.84 -14.50 -11.83
C VAL A 113 9.80 -15.08 -12.86
N CYS A 114 9.87 -14.45 -14.02
CA CYS A 114 10.70 -14.87 -15.15
C CYS A 114 11.85 -13.91 -15.48
N ILE A 115 11.99 -12.81 -14.72
CA ILE A 115 13.03 -11.81 -14.92
C ILE A 115 13.77 -11.53 -13.62
N THR A 116 15.09 -11.37 -13.69
CA THR A 116 15.98 -11.21 -12.52
C THR A 116 15.60 -10.01 -11.66
N ALA A 117 15.25 -8.87 -12.26
CA ALA A 117 14.88 -7.67 -11.52
C ALA A 117 13.68 -7.90 -10.61
N LEU A 118 12.63 -8.59 -11.13
CA LEU A 118 11.45 -8.92 -10.32
C LEU A 118 11.76 -10.00 -9.29
N ALA A 119 12.60 -11.00 -9.62
CA ALA A 119 13.05 -12.02 -8.68
C ALA A 119 13.75 -11.39 -7.46
N ASN A 120 14.65 -10.45 -7.70
CA ASN A 120 15.36 -9.74 -6.65
C ASN A 120 14.43 -8.86 -5.79
N ALA A 121 13.43 -8.24 -6.41
CA ALA A 121 12.48 -7.40 -5.69
C ALA A 121 11.47 -8.20 -4.87
N ALA A 122 10.89 -9.25 -5.47
CA ALA A 122 9.83 -10.05 -4.85
C ALA A 122 10.35 -11.18 -3.96
N GLY A 123 11.59 -11.63 -4.18
CA GLY A 123 12.17 -12.78 -3.46
C GLY A 123 11.62 -14.14 -3.89
N GLY A 124 10.74 -14.18 -4.89
CA GLY A 124 10.08 -15.39 -5.39
C GLY A 124 8.89 -15.07 -6.29
N ASN A 125 8.04 -16.05 -6.56
CA ASN A 125 6.80 -15.81 -7.28
C ASN A 125 5.90 -14.82 -6.52
N VAL A 126 5.15 -14.02 -7.26
CA VAL A 126 4.22 -13.04 -6.68
C VAL A 126 2.87 -13.71 -6.44
N PRO A 127 2.41 -13.84 -5.20
CA PRO A 127 1.13 -14.49 -4.91
C PRO A 127 -0.06 -13.64 -5.40
N ILE A 128 -1.15 -14.33 -5.77
CA ILE A 128 -2.43 -13.72 -6.09
C ILE A 128 -3.42 -14.12 -5.00
N THR A 129 -3.99 -13.13 -4.32
CA THR A 129 -5.00 -13.35 -3.28
C THR A 129 -6.36 -13.65 -3.89
N PRO A 130 -7.28 -14.29 -3.16
CA PRO A 130 -8.69 -14.27 -3.50
C PRO A 130 -9.22 -12.83 -3.64
N TYR A 131 -10.33 -12.68 -4.36
CA TYR A 131 -10.99 -11.37 -4.45
C TYR A 131 -11.47 -10.89 -3.07
N SER A 132 -11.15 -9.65 -2.77
CA SER A 132 -11.64 -8.94 -1.59
C SER A 132 -12.30 -7.63 -2.02
N ALA A 133 -13.40 -7.27 -1.37
CA ALA A 133 -14.08 -6.01 -1.67
C ALA A 133 -13.18 -4.82 -1.32
N ALA A 134 -13.25 -3.75 -2.12
CA ALA A 134 -12.52 -2.51 -1.86
C ALA A 134 -12.85 -1.96 -0.46
N GLY A 135 -11.83 -1.55 0.27
CA GLY A 135 -11.96 -1.05 1.65
C GLY A 135 -12.24 -2.13 2.70
N SER A 136 -12.31 -3.41 2.31
CA SER A 136 -12.49 -4.52 3.25
C SER A 136 -11.19 -4.85 3.97
N ILE A 137 -11.30 -5.22 5.25
CA ILE A 137 -10.18 -5.77 6.02
C ILE A 137 -9.67 -7.10 5.43
N ASP A 138 -10.51 -7.83 4.68
CA ASP A 138 -10.16 -9.12 4.08
C ASP A 138 -8.98 -9.00 3.13
N MET A 139 -8.87 -7.87 2.40
CA MET A 139 -7.71 -7.57 1.57
C MET A 139 -6.42 -7.60 2.39
N GLY A 140 -6.43 -7.01 3.57
CA GLY A 140 -5.28 -7.02 4.49
C GLY A 140 -4.99 -8.41 5.06
N ILE A 141 -6.04 -9.14 5.44
CA ILE A 141 -5.95 -10.51 5.97
C ILE A 141 -5.30 -11.44 4.94
N ASP A 142 -5.79 -11.41 3.71
CA ASP A 142 -5.27 -12.28 2.66
C ASP A 142 -3.86 -11.85 2.21
N THR A 143 -3.56 -10.56 2.18
CA THR A 143 -2.20 -10.07 1.93
C THR A 143 -1.21 -10.61 2.95
N VAL A 144 -1.52 -10.54 4.25
CA VAL A 144 -0.64 -11.05 5.32
C VAL A 144 -0.43 -12.57 5.20
N LYS A 145 -1.46 -13.33 4.85
CA LYS A 145 -1.37 -14.80 4.70
C LYS A 145 -0.41 -15.21 3.58
N VAL A 146 -0.41 -14.50 2.46
CA VAL A 146 0.32 -14.93 1.26
C VAL A 146 1.69 -14.26 1.11
N THR A 147 1.93 -13.14 1.78
CA THR A 147 3.20 -12.42 1.66
C THR A 147 4.28 -13.09 2.51
N PRO A 148 5.32 -13.65 1.91
CA PRO A 148 6.36 -14.34 2.67
C PRO A 148 7.08 -13.37 3.61
N HIS A 149 7.42 -13.84 4.81
CA HIS A 149 8.33 -13.10 5.68
C HIS A 149 9.71 -13.08 5.01
N LYS A 150 10.32 -11.88 4.90
CA LYS A 150 11.73 -11.82 4.49
C LYS A 150 12.54 -12.44 5.61
N GLU A 151 13.12 -13.61 5.35
CA GLU A 151 14.21 -14.09 6.20
C GLU A 151 15.33 -13.03 6.15
N LYS A 152 15.81 -12.61 7.30
CA LYS A 152 16.97 -11.72 7.38
C LYS A 152 18.15 -12.52 6.80
N ILE A 153 18.57 -12.14 5.60
CA ILE A 153 19.84 -12.59 5.02
C ILE A 153 20.96 -11.94 5.79
#